data_9fe9482ed0fda07f3750897cdbd0b4bf
#
_entry.id   9fe9482ed0fda07f3750897cdbd0b4bf
#
_cell.length_a   1.000
_cell.length_b   1.000
_cell.length_c   1.000
_cell.angle_alpha   90.00
_cell.angle_beta   90.00
_cell.angle_gamma   90.00
#
_symmetry.space_group_name_H-M   'P 1'
#
loop_
_entity.id
_entity.type
_entity.pdbx_description
1 polymer ?
#
loop_
_entity_poly.entity_id
_entity_poly.type
_entity_poly.pdbx_seq_one_letter_code
_entity_poly.pdbx_strand_id
1 'polypeptide(L)'
;MFKTVIQAKKFSKSVAIVLILPCLLASGCTSQENALRLFVASSMTDFMGQISSDHSTTQPATVAEINIAGSGTLLTQLDEGAEADVVILAGRGHMRRLQQMDSFLSPVEFASTSLSVVVSPELATASLSIRDLKAGELQGAACVISAPCGQLAEQFAAAKGLELRSWSREPNVRSVLAKVERGEVDFGFVYRTDFLAAETDIAEIADSGAEAFTTFYSLAVARDTPNMTKAVALVEFITSHEGQSRLRQLGFEVP
;
A
#
# COMPACT_ATOMS: atom_id res chain seq x y z
N MET A 1 64.50 -48.81 -56.37
CA MET A 1 65.46 -47.73 -56.67
C MET A 1 64.73 -46.41 -56.42
N PHE A 2 65.00 -45.72 -55.39
CA PHE A 2 65.12 -44.28 -55.23
C PHE A 2 65.12 -43.99 -53.73
N LYS A 3 66.34 -43.61 -53.28
CA LYS A 3 66.56 -43.13 -51.91
C LYS A 3 66.10 -41.68 -51.83
N THR A 4 65.23 -41.35 -50.88
CA THR A 4 64.87 -39.97 -50.56
C THR A 4 65.40 -39.66 -49.15
N VAL A 5 66.32 -38.70 -49.10
CA VAL A 5 66.98 -38.17 -47.92
C VAL A 5 65.99 -37.26 -47.18
N ILE A 6 65.75 -37.51 -45.89
CA ILE A 6 64.95 -36.65 -45.03
C ILE A 6 65.91 -35.71 -44.27
N GLN A 7 65.81 -34.40 -44.60
CA GLN A 7 66.50 -33.35 -43.86
C GLN A 7 65.71 -33.00 -42.58
N ALA A 8 66.40 -33.11 -41.42
CA ALA A 8 65.88 -32.71 -40.15
C ALA A 8 66.02 -31.19 -39.95
N LYS A 9 64.87 -30.49 -39.83
CA LYS A 9 64.80 -29.05 -39.50
C LYS A 9 64.77 -28.89 -38.00
N LYS A 10 65.80 -28.27 -37.44
CA LYS A 10 65.85 -27.88 -36.01
C LYS A 10 64.85 -26.80 -35.72
N PHE A 11 63.89 -27.08 -34.87
CA PHE A 11 62.99 -26.08 -34.29
C PHE A 11 63.61 -25.51 -33.00
N SER A 12 63.92 -24.23 -33.04
CA SER A 12 64.29 -23.43 -31.87
C SER A 12 63.10 -23.24 -30.95
N LYS A 13 63.18 -23.68 -29.72
CA LYS A 13 62.14 -23.43 -28.69
C LYS A 13 62.33 -22.04 -28.09
N SER A 14 61.59 -21.04 -28.57
CA SER A 14 61.42 -19.78 -27.89
C SER A 14 60.38 -19.97 -26.78
N VAL A 15 60.79 -19.92 -25.55
CA VAL A 15 59.93 -19.92 -24.37
C VAL A 15 59.37 -18.50 -24.20
N ALA A 16 58.12 -18.28 -24.60
CA ALA A 16 57.39 -17.05 -24.28
C ALA A 16 56.87 -17.15 -22.85
N ILE A 17 57.46 -16.39 -21.95
CA ILE A 17 56.97 -16.21 -20.58
C ILE A 17 55.73 -15.30 -20.69
N VAL A 18 54.56 -15.90 -20.60
CA VAL A 18 53.29 -15.17 -20.46
C VAL A 18 53.18 -14.74 -19.00
N LEU A 19 53.46 -13.48 -18.73
CA LEU A 19 53.14 -12.84 -17.45
C LEU A 19 51.63 -12.74 -17.30
N ILE A 20 51.01 -13.70 -16.58
CA ILE A 20 49.63 -13.61 -16.15
C ILE A 20 49.58 -12.60 -15.01
N LEU A 21 49.16 -11.38 -15.34
CA LEU A 21 48.82 -10.34 -14.37
C LEU A 21 47.47 -10.74 -13.72
N PRO A 22 47.41 -11.04 -12.40
CA PRO A 22 46.14 -11.31 -11.76
C PRO A 22 45.35 -10.01 -11.74
N CYS A 23 44.34 -9.90 -12.59
CA CYS A 23 43.34 -8.85 -12.51
C CYS A 23 42.51 -9.11 -11.24
N LEU A 24 42.92 -8.48 -10.13
CA LEU A 24 42.10 -8.38 -8.91
C LEU A 24 40.85 -7.61 -9.29
N LEU A 25 39.82 -8.34 -9.72
CA LEU A 25 38.44 -7.86 -9.70
C LEU A 25 38.11 -7.64 -8.23
N ALA A 26 38.36 -6.43 -7.74
CA ALA A 26 37.74 -5.93 -6.56
C ALA A 26 36.23 -5.87 -6.90
N SER A 27 35.51 -6.97 -6.65
CA SER A 27 34.07 -6.98 -6.53
C SER A 27 33.76 -6.05 -5.35
N GLY A 28 33.62 -4.76 -5.65
CA GLY A 28 32.99 -3.85 -4.74
C GLY A 28 31.57 -4.38 -4.52
N CYS A 29 31.37 -5.12 -3.43
CA CYS A 29 30.08 -5.20 -2.81
C CYS A 29 29.76 -3.76 -2.40
N THR A 30 29.15 -2.98 -3.33
CA THR A 30 28.29 -1.91 -2.89
C THR A 30 27.26 -2.62 -2.04
N SER A 31 27.30 -2.42 -0.73
CA SER A 31 26.17 -2.72 0.14
C SER A 31 25.00 -1.97 -0.49
N GLN A 32 24.20 -2.70 -1.25
CA GLN A 32 22.90 -2.19 -1.68
C GLN A 32 22.22 -1.90 -0.36
N GLU A 33 22.14 -0.61 0.00
CA GLU A 33 21.45 -0.21 1.22
C GLU A 33 20.10 -0.86 1.14
N ASN A 34 19.80 -1.78 2.04
CA ASN A 34 18.54 -2.50 2.06
C ASN A 34 17.44 -1.45 2.14
N ALA A 35 16.65 -1.39 1.10
CA ALA A 35 15.56 -0.48 1.03
C ALA A 35 14.41 -0.98 1.91
N LEU A 36 13.60 -0.08 2.50
CA LEU A 36 12.45 -0.45 3.31
C LEU A 36 11.39 -1.16 2.48
N ARG A 37 10.91 -2.29 2.95
CA ARG A 37 9.72 -2.98 2.44
C ARG A 37 8.52 -2.57 3.28
N LEU A 38 7.59 -1.90 2.64
CA LEU A 38 6.40 -1.37 3.29
C LEU A 38 5.15 -2.11 2.82
N PHE A 39 4.36 -2.59 3.76
CA PHE A 39 3.01 -3.10 3.49
C PHE A 39 2.00 -2.05 3.93
N VAL A 40 1.24 -1.50 3.00
CA VAL A 40 0.46 -0.27 3.22
C VAL A 40 -0.99 -0.46 2.79
N ALA A 41 -1.92 -0.13 3.68
CA ALA A 41 -3.35 -0.08 3.36
C ALA A 41 -3.61 0.84 2.17
N SER A 42 -4.43 0.40 1.20
CA SER A 42 -4.67 1.09 -0.07
C SER A 42 -5.17 2.54 0.07
N SER A 43 -5.89 2.84 1.13
CA SER A 43 -6.34 4.21 1.44
C SER A 43 -5.21 5.17 1.85
N MET A 44 -3.99 4.68 2.05
CA MET A 44 -2.79 5.50 2.34
C MET A 44 -1.96 5.79 1.09
N THR A 45 -2.44 5.43 -0.11
CA THR A 45 -1.70 5.56 -1.38
C THR A 45 -1.20 7.00 -1.60
N ASP A 46 -2.08 7.99 -1.43
CA ASP A 46 -1.72 9.39 -1.71
C ASP A 46 -0.70 9.93 -0.70
N PHE A 47 -0.86 9.57 0.57
CA PHE A 47 0.10 9.93 1.61
C PHE A 47 1.49 9.33 1.33
N MET A 48 1.54 8.04 0.97
CA MET A 48 2.80 7.38 0.62
C MET A 48 3.40 7.95 -0.67
N GLY A 49 2.57 8.31 -1.65
CA GLY A 49 3.00 8.98 -2.86
C GLY A 49 3.68 10.33 -2.58
N GLN A 50 3.12 11.14 -1.68
CA GLN A 50 3.72 12.40 -1.25
C GLN A 50 5.07 12.17 -0.54
N ILE A 51 5.17 11.18 0.34
CA ILE A 51 6.42 10.86 1.04
C ILE A 51 7.48 10.37 0.05
N SER A 52 7.10 9.51 -0.91
CA SER A 52 8.06 8.92 -1.86
C SER A 52 8.55 9.92 -2.91
N SER A 53 7.74 10.91 -3.27
CA SER A 53 8.08 11.93 -4.27
C SER A 53 8.90 13.10 -3.71
N ASP A 54 8.91 13.26 -2.40
CA ASP A 54 9.63 14.35 -1.74
C ASP A 54 11.12 13.98 -1.60
N HIS A 55 11.96 14.54 -2.48
CA HIS A 55 13.41 14.37 -2.46
C HIS A 55 14.13 15.31 -1.46
N SER A 56 13.40 15.94 -0.53
CA SER A 56 14.02 16.79 0.46
C SER A 56 14.91 15.97 1.41
N THR A 57 16.05 16.53 1.78
CA THR A 57 17.07 15.89 2.62
C THR A 57 16.61 15.60 4.05
N THR A 58 15.39 15.99 4.41
CA THR A 58 14.75 15.76 5.71
C THR A 58 13.94 14.46 5.78
N GLN A 59 13.80 13.72 4.67
CA GLN A 59 13.01 12.49 4.63
C GLN A 59 13.85 11.26 5.00
N PRO A 60 13.39 10.44 5.95
CA PRO A 60 14.22 9.44 6.59
C PRO A 60 14.42 8.13 5.83
N ALA A 61 13.77 7.90 4.70
CA ALA A 61 13.87 6.59 4.07
C ALA A 61 13.81 6.62 2.56
N THR A 62 14.83 6.07 1.93
CA THR A 62 14.70 5.56 0.57
C THR A 62 13.75 4.35 0.65
N VAL A 63 12.47 4.59 0.37
CA VAL A 63 11.47 3.53 0.26
C VAL A 63 11.71 2.84 -1.06
N ALA A 64 12.02 1.56 -1.04
CA ALA A 64 12.29 0.83 -2.27
C ALA A 64 11.13 -0.03 -2.73
N GLU A 65 10.36 -0.54 -1.82
CA GLU A 65 9.29 -1.48 -2.17
C GLU A 65 8.06 -1.21 -1.32
N ILE A 66 6.99 -0.73 -1.96
CA ILE A 66 5.70 -0.53 -1.31
C ILE A 66 4.71 -1.53 -1.89
N ASN A 67 4.22 -2.42 -1.05
CA ASN A 67 3.10 -3.29 -1.35
C ASN A 67 1.81 -2.63 -0.87
N ILE A 68 0.97 -2.18 -1.79
CA ILE A 68 -0.29 -1.51 -1.50
C ILE A 68 -1.45 -2.48 -1.75
N ALA A 69 -2.22 -2.80 -0.70
CA ALA A 69 -3.39 -3.67 -0.81
C ALA A 69 -4.41 -3.38 0.31
N GLY A 70 -5.53 -4.10 0.33
CA GLY A 70 -6.44 -4.09 1.47
C GLY A 70 -5.77 -4.67 2.72
N SER A 71 -6.05 -4.12 3.91
CA SER A 71 -5.40 -4.57 5.15
C SER A 71 -5.58 -6.07 5.43
N GLY A 72 -6.72 -6.66 5.05
CA GLY A 72 -6.95 -8.09 5.15
C GLY A 72 -6.03 -8.91 4.23
N THR A 73 -5.81 -8.44 3.00
CA THR A 73 -4.89 -9.06 2.04
C THR A 73 -3.44 -9.00 2.52
N LEU A 74 -3.02 -7.83 3.04
CA LEU A 74 -1.67 -7.67 3.59
C LEU A 74 -1.40 -8.64 4.75
N LEU A 75 -2.37 -8.80 5.65
CA LEU A 75 -2.27 -9.78 6.75
C LEU A 75 -2.19 -11.22 6.24
N THR A 76 -2.93 -11.57 5.19
CA THR A 76 -2.85 -12.91 4.59
C THR A 76 -1.47 -13.15 3.98
N GLN A 77 -0.89 -12.18 3.28
CA GLN A 77 0.45 -12.27 2.74
C GLN A 77 1.52 -12.46 3.84
N LEU A 78 1.38 -11.75 4.97
CA LEU A 78 2.27 -11.93 6.13
C LEU A 78 2.11 -13.31 6.77
N ASP A 79 0.88 -13.82 6.92
CA ASP A 79 0.60 -15.18 7.40
C ASP A 79 1.22 -16.25 6.46
N GLU A 80 1.31 -15.97 5.16
CA GLU A 80 1.92 -16.82 4.13
C GLU A 80 3.45 -16.68 4.06
N GLY A 81 4.04 -15.84 4.91
CA GLY A 81 5.50 -15.69 5.04
C GLY A 81 6.09 -14.54 4.23
N ALA A 82 5.29 -13.64 3.68
CA ALA A 82 5.82 -12.41 3.10
C ALA A 82 6.46 -11.54 4.19
N GLU A 83 7.56 -10.87 3.85
CA GLU A 83 8.31 -10.06 4.78
C GLU A 83 8.06 -8.56 4.55
N ALA A 84 7.87 -7.82 5.62
CA ALA A 84 7.77 -6.37 5.61
C ALA A 84 8.59 -5.78 6.76
N ASP A 85 9.22 -4.63 6.54
CA ASP A 85 9.94 -3.89 7.59
C ASP A 85 8.97 -3.02 8.41
N VAL A 86 7.98 -2.41 7.73
CA VAL A 86 6.92 -1.62 8.34
C VAL A 86 5.58 -1.98 7.72
N VAL A 87 4.57 -2.12 8.56
CA VAL A 87 3.19 -2.41 8.14
C VAL A 87 2.28 -1.27 8.59
N ILE A 88 1.49 -0.73 7.67
CA ILE A 88 0.49 0.31 7.92
C ILE A 88 -0.88 -0.25 7.58
N LEU A 89 -1.72 -0.44 8.56
CA LEU A 89 -3.05 -1.03 8.40
C LEU A 89 -4.16 -0.06 8.81
N ALA A 90 -5.27 -0.15 8.10
CA ALA A 90 -6.55 0.38 8.53
C ALA A 90 -7.28 -0.64 9.42
N GLY A 91 -8.02 -0.14 10.40
CA GLY A 91 -8.86 -0.94 11.29
C GLY A 91 -8.12 -1.57 12.46
N ARG A 92 -8.52 -1.17 13.68
CA ARG A 92 -7.93 -1.69 14.94
C ARG A 92 -7.99 -3.21 15.05
N GLY A 93 -9.01 -3.87 14.46
CA GLY A 93 -9.11 -5.32 14.42
C GLY A 93 -7.98 -5.99 13.64
N HIS A 94 -7.60 -5.41 12.49
CA HIS A 94 -6.49 -5.89 11.67
C HIS A 94 -5.15 -5.69 12.37
N MET A 95 -4.95 -4.55 13.02
CA MET A 95 -3.73 -4.31 13.80
C MET A 95 -3.60 -5.25 15.01
N ARG A 96 -4.71 -5.56 15.70
CA ARG A 96 -4.69 -6.59 16.76
C ARG A 96 -4.31 -7.97 16.24
N ARG A 97 -4.78 -8.35 15.02
CA ARG A 97 -4.37 -9.61 14.37
C ARG A 97 -2.87 -9.60 14.05
N LEU A 98 -2.32 -8.51 13.55
CA LEU A 98 -0.88 -8.37 13.30
C LEU A 98 -0.07 -8.57 14.60
N GLN A 99 -0.53 -8.00 15.71
CA GLN A 99 0.13 -8.17 17.02
C GLN A 99 0.15 -9.62 17.51
N GLN A 100 -0.83 -10.45 17.12
CA GLN A 100 -0.86 -11.87 17.45
C GLN A 100 0.23 -12.69 16.73
N MET A 101 0.84 -12.17 15.68
CA MET A 101 1.95 -12.81 14.97
C MET A 101 3.28 -12.72 15.74
N ASP A 102 3.37 -11.90 16.81
CA ASP A 102 4.55 -11.65 17.65
C ASP A 102 5.84 -11.23 16.90
N SER A 103 5.74 -11.00 15.59
CA SER A 103 6.84 -10.59 14.72
C SER A 103 7.01 -9.07 14.63
N PHE A 104 6.12 -8.31 15.24
CA PHE A 104 6.09 -6.84 15.16
C PHE A 104 6.20 -6.19 16.54
N LEU A 105 6.76 -5.00 16.58
CA LEU A 105 6.78 -4.15 17.77
C LEU A 105 5.37 -3.61 18.06
N SER A 106 5.19 -3.00 19.23
CA SER A 106 3.92 -2.37 19.60
C SER A 106 3.51 -1.33 18.57
N PRO A 107 2.27 -1.38 18.06
CA PRO A 107 1.82 -0.46 17.04
C PRO A 107 1.60 0.95 17.59
N VAL A 108 1.72 1.92 16.70
CA VAL A 108 1.39 3.32 16.95
C VAL A 108 0.17 3.68 16.09
N GLU A 109 -0.92 4.10 16.72
CA GLU A 109 -2.08 4.69 16.05
C GLU A 109 -1.77 6.17 15.75
N PHE A 110 -1.97 6.60 14.49
CA PHE A 110 -1.50 7.90 14.05
C PHE A 110 -2.50 8.71 13.24
N ALA A 111 -3.59 8.10 12.76
CA ALA A 111 -4.62 8.79 11.98
C ALA A 111 -5.97 8.06 12.06
N SER A 112 -7.03 8.75 11.66
CA SER A 112 -8.34 8.16 11.42
C SER A 112 -9.03 8.82 10.22
N THR A 113 -10.09 8.16 9.72
CA THR A 113 -11.01 8.71 8.72
C THR A 113 -12.37 8.06 8.87
N SER A 114 -13.40 8.72 8.40
CA SER A 114 -14.78 8.21 8.43
C SER A 114 -15.18 7.56 7.11
N LEU A 115 -16.24 6.77 7.16
CA LEU A 115 -16.92 6.25 5.97
C LEU A 115 -17.63 7.40 5.23
N SER A 116 -17.71 7.28 3.91
CA SER A 116 -18.43 8.15 3.01
C SER A 116 -19.24 7.31 2.02
N VAL A 117 -20.41 7.76 1.66
CA VAL A 117 -21.23 7.17 0.60
C VAL A 117 -21.17 8.09 -0.60
N VAL A 118 -20.57 7.62 -1.68
CA VAL A 118 -20.32 8.42 -2.89
C VAL A 118 -21.12 7.88 -4.07
N VAL A 119 -21.45 8.75 -5.00
CA VAL A 119 -22.18 8.43 -6.23
C VAL A 119 -21.34 8.75 -7.46
N SER A 120 -21.61 8.04 -8.55
CA SER A 120 -20.91 8.21 -9.84
C SER A 120 -21.08 9.62 -10.40
N PRO A 121 -20.20 10.05 -11.32
CA PRO A 121 -20.31 11.36 -11.97
C PRO A 121 -21.66 11.59 -12.65
N GLU A 122 -22.29 10.56 -13.18
CA GLU A 122 -23.61 10.63 -13.84
C GLU A 122 -24.73 11.01 -12.87
N LEU A 123 -24.55 10.63 -11.60
CA LEU A 123 -25.52 10.90 -10.52
C LEU A 123 -25.09 12.04 -9.60
N ALA A 124 -23.93 12.66 -9.82
CA ALA A 124 -23.37 13.67 -8.92
C ALA A 124 -24.26 14.91 -8.73
N THR A 125 -25.10 15.23 -9.70
CA THR A 125 -26.07 16.34 -9.62
C THR A 125 -27.44 15.93 -9.08
N ALA A 126 -27.68 14.63 -8.86
CA ALA A 126 -28.92 14.10 -8.31
C ALA A 126 -28.97 14.30 -6.79
N SER A 127 -30.09 14.77 -6.26
CA SER A 127 -30.32 14.89 -4.81
C SER A 127 -30.64 13.50 -4.23
N LEU A 128 -29.68 12.60 -4.21
CA LEU A 128 -29.85 11.25 -3.68
C LEU A 128 -29.73 11.21 -2.15
N SER A 129 -30.45 10.28 -1.57
CA SER A 129 -30.47 10.00 -0.13
C SER A 129 -30.30 8.50 0.14
N ILE A 130 -30.07 8.13 1.39
CA ILE A 130 -30.03 6.72 1.80
C ILE A 130 -31.33 5.96 1.46
N ARG A 131 -32.45 6.68 1.36
CA ARG A 131 -33.74 6.07 0.97
C ARG A 131 -33.69 5.56 -0.47
N ASP A 132 -33.00 6.27 -1.37
CA ASP A 132 -32.88 5.89 -2.78
C ASP A 132 -32.04 4.62 -2.94
N LEU A 133 -31.02 4.47 -2.11
CA LEU A 133 -30.22 3.23 -2.06
C LEU A 133 -31.06 2.01 -1.61
N LYS A 134 -32.08 2.23 -0.76
CA LYS A 134 -32.97 1.16 -0.29
C LYS A 134 -33.98 0.71 -1.35
N ALA A 135 -34.29 1.57 -2.32
CA ALA A 135 -35.21 1.22 -3.39
C ALA A 135 -34.73 0.07 -4.26
N GLY A 136 -33.39 -0.20 -4.25
CA GLY A 136 -32.79 -1.36 -4.92
C GLY A 136 -32.64 -1.20 -6.44
N GLU A 137 -32.89 -0.01 -6.98
CA GLU A 137 -32.74 0.30 -8.41
C GLU A 137 -31.28 0.62 -8.76
N LEU A 138 -30.51 1.12 -7.78
CA LEU A 138 -29.12 1.51 -7.95
C LEU A 138 -28.15 0.36 -7.67
N GLN A 139 -27.10 0.26 -8.49
CA GLN A 139 -26.03 -0.71 -8.32
C GLN A 139 -24.94 -0.15 -7.42
N GLY A 140 -24.60 -0.86 -6.37
CA GLY A 140 -23.61 -0.42 -5.40
C GLY A 140 -22.33 -1.25 -5.40
N ALA A 141 -21.25 -0.67 -4.85
CA ALA A 141 -20.03 -1.37 -4.54
C ALA A 141 -19.60 -1.16 -3.08
N ALA A 142 -19.11 -2.21 -2.46
CA ALA A 142 -18.49 -2.18 -1.13
C ALA A 142 -17.27 -3.09 -1.10
N CYS A 143 -16.39 -2.89 -0.13
CA CYS A 143 -15.31 -3.83 0.09
C CYS A 143 -15.82 -5.20 0.56
N VAL A 144 -15.01 -6.24 0.34
CA VAL A 144 -15.20 -7.54 1.00
C VAL A 144 -15.15 -7.38 2.54
N ILE A 145 -15.87 -8.23 3.27
CA ILE A 145 -15.95 -8.14 4.75
C ILE A 145 -14.60 -8.33 5.44
N SER A 146 -13.65 -8.99 4.80
CA SER A 146 -12.28 -9.14 5.32
C SER A 146 -11.47 -7.85 5.29
N ALA A 147 -11.92 -6.80 4.58
CA ALA A 147 -11.32 -5.49 4.58
C ALA A 147 -11.99 -4.55 5.61
N PRO A 148 -11.25 -3.57 6.21
CA PRO A 148 -11.83 -2.63 7.17
C PRO A 148 -12.99 -1.82 6.62
N CYS A 149 -12.88 -1.36 5.34
CA CYS A 149 -13.95 -0.65 4.65
C CYS A 149 -15.21 -1.49 4.49
N GLY A 150 -15.08 -2.81 4.24
CA GLY A 150 -16.21 -3.73 4.18
C GLY A 150 -16.89 -3.91 5.53
N GLN A 151 -16.12 -4.00 6.60
CA GLN A 151 -16.68 -4.07 7.96
C GLN A 151 -17.48 -2.83 8.32
N LEU A 152 -16.99 -1.62 7.98
CA LEU A 152 -17.72 -0.38 8.21
C LEU A 152 -18.97 -0.27 7.31
N ALA A 153 -18.87 -0.67 6.04
CA ALA A 153 -20.02 -0.69 5.14
C ALA A 153 -21.13 -1.62 5.64
N GLU A 154 -20.78 -2.83 6.16
CA GLU A 154 -21.76 -3.73 6.77
C GLU A 154 -22.40 -3.15 8.03
N GLN A 155 -21.62 -2.52 8.90
CA GLN A 155 -22.14 -1.85 10.10
C GLN A 155 -23.09 -0.70 9.74
N PHE A 156 -22.69 0.13 8.77
CA PHE A 156 -23.53 1.21 8.26
C PHE A 156 -24.82 0.67 7.64
N ALA A 157 -24.72 -0.33 6.77
CA ALA A 157 -25.86 -0.95 6.11
C ALA A 157 -26.85 -1.53 7.12
N ALA A 158 -26.36 -2.25 8.13
CA ALA A 158 -27.18 -2.77 9.21
C ALA A 158 -27.89 -1.64 9.99
N ALA A 159 -27.18 -0.55 10.33
CA ALA A 159 -27.76 0.59 11.02
C ALA A 159 -28.81 1.34 10.20
N LYS A 160 -28.67 1.37 8.87
CA LYS A 160 -29.58 2.05 7.95
C LYS A 160 -30.64 1.12 7.32
N GLY A 161 -30.57 -0.20 7.57
CA GLY A 161 -31.47 -1.19 6.98
C GLY A 161 -31.30 -1.31 5.46
N LEU A 162 -30.04 -1.32 4.99
CA LEU A 162 -29.65 -1.58 3.60
C LEU A 162 -29.28 -3.06 3.42
N GLU A 163 -29.57 -3.61 2.24
CA GLU A 163 -29.16 -4.96 1.87
C GLU A 163 -28.00 -4.92 0.88
N LEU A 164 -26.82 -5.43 1.30
CA LEU A 164 -25.59 -5.41 0.49
C LEU A 164 -25.41 -6.63 -0.44
N ARG A 165 -26.38 -7.53 -0.50
CA ARG A 165 -26.19 -8.86 -1.15
C ARG A 165 -25.97 -8.78 -2.67
N SER A 166 -26.55 -7.80 -3.34
CA SER A 166 -26.46 -7.61 -4.80
C SER A 166 -25.33 -6.69 -5.23
N TRP A 167 -24.54 -6.16 -4.27
CA TRP A 167 -23.52 -5.18 -4.59
C TRP A 167 -22.19 -5.82 -4.93
N SER A 168 -21.41 -5.14 -5.78
CA SER A 168 -20.06 -5.57 -6.11
C SER A 168 -19.17 -5.58 -4.86
N ARG A 169 -18.32 -6.60 -4.73
CA ARG A 169 -17.43 -6.78 -3.58
C ARG A 169 -15.97 -6.64 -4.01
N GLU A 170 -15.34 -5.58 -3.56
CA GLU A 170 -14.00 -5.20 -3.96
C GLU A 170 -12.96 -5.56 -2.89
N PRO A 171 -11.73 -5.90 -3.27
CA PRO A 171 -10.69 -6.31 -2.32
C PRO A 171 -10.24 -5.17 -1.39
N ASN A 172 -10.41 -3.92 -1.80
CA ASN A 172 -10.01 -2.74 -1.04
C ASN A 172 -10.82 -1.49 -1.47
N VAL A 173 -10.67 -0.41 -0.72
CA VAL A 173 -11.44 0.82 -0.91
C VAL A 173 -11.12 1.54 -2.21
N ARG A 174 -9.88 1.50 -2.70
CA ARG A 174 -9.49 2.14 -3.97
C ARG A 174 -10.12 1.44 -5.18
N SER A 175 -10.34 0.13 -5.09
CA SER A 175 -11.10 -0.60 -6.11
C SER A 175 -12.57 -0.20 -6.12
N VAL A 176 -13.18 0.10 -4.95
CA VAL A 176 -14.54 0.66 -4.88
C VAL A 176 -14.58 2.04 -5.52
N LEU A 177 -13.68 2.95 -5.11
CA LEU A 177 -13.58 4.30 -5.66
C LEU A 177 -13.48 4.27 -7.19
N ALA A 178 -12.53 3.49 -7.71
CA ALA A 178 -12.30 3.39 -9.15
C ALA A 178 -13.53 2.91 -9.95
N LYS A 179 -14.37 2.04 -9.37
CA LYS A 179 -15.65 1.64 -10.01
C LYS A 179 -16.67 2.76 -10.06
N VAL A 180 -16.78 3.52 -8.98
CA VAL A 180 -17.68 4.69 -8.91
C VAL A 180 -17.23 5.75 -9.90
N GLU A 181 -15.94 6.09 -9.92
CA GLU A 181 -15.35 7.09 -10.83
C GLU A 181 -15.55 6.76 -12.31
N ARG A 182 -15.53 5.45 -12.67
CA ARG A 182 -15.76 4.98 -14.03
C ARG A 182 -17.24 4.78 -14.38
N GLY A 183 -18.16 5.03 -13.43
CA GLY A 183 -19.60 4.77 -13.64
C GLY A 183 -19.93 3.29 -13.82
N GLU A 184 -19.07 2.36 -13.37
CA GLU A 184 -19.36 0.92 -13.41
C GLU A 184 -20.40 0.53 -12.36
N VAL A 185 -20.59 1.37 -11.36
CA VAL A 185 -21.62 1.29 -10.33
C VAL A 185 -22.15 2.69 -10.04
N ASP A 186 -23.40 2.77 -9.58
CA ASP A 186 -24.07 4.04 -9.29
C ASP A 186 -23.54 4.70 -8.02
N PHE A 187 -23.17 3.90 -7.02
CA PHE A 187 -22.65 4.39 -5.74
C PHE A 187 -21.68 3.41 -5.11
N GLY A 188 -20.90 3.90 -4.11
CA GLY A 188 -19.97 3.08 -3.36
C GLY A 188 -19.71 3.56 -1.95
N PHE A 189 -19.21 2.65 -1.12
CA PHE A 189 -18.72 2.95 0.23
C PHE A 189 -17.21 3.09 0.20
N VAL A 190 -16.73 4.31 0.41
CA VAL A 190 -15.32 4.67 0.46
C VAL A 190 -15.01 5.37 1.78
N TYR A 191 -13.78 5.76 2.02
CA TYR A 191 -13.48 6.66 3.13
C TYR A 191 -13.58 8.12 2.66
N ARG A 192 -13.78 9.02 3.62
CA ARG A 192 -13.81 10.47 3.36
C ARG A 192 -12.54 10.93 2.64
N THR A 193 -11.39 10.39 3.03
CA THR A 193 -10.10 10.66 2.40
C THR A 193 -10.03 10.18 0.94
N ASP A 194 -10.64 9.05 0.61
CA ASP A 194 -10.71 8.57 -0.78
C ASP A 194 -11.64 9.45 -1.63
N PHE A 195 -12.77 9.91 -1.06
CA PHE A 195 -13.66 10.86 -1.73
C PHE A 195 -12.93 12.18 -2.05
N LEU A 196 -12.16 12.72 -1.07
CA LEU A 196 -11.39 13.95 -1.27
C LEU A 196 -10.24 13.81 -2.28
N ALA A 197 -9.77 12.57 -2.50
CA ALA A 197 -8.71 12.25 -3.45
C ALA A 197 -9.23 11.80 -4.82
N ALA A 198 -10.56 11.82 -5.04
CA ALA A 198 -11.15 11.42 -6.30
C ALA A 198 -10.70 12.33 -7.45
N GLU A 199 -10.45 11.72 -8.60
CA GLU A 199 -9.97 12.41 -9.80
C GLU A 199 -11.13 12.86 -10.72
N THR A 200 -12.34 12.41 -10.43
CA THR A 200 -13.55 12.72 -11.20
C THR A 200 -14.61 13.41 -10.35
N ASP A 201 -15.62 13.99 -11.00
CA ASP A 201 -16.71 14.75 -10.36
C ASP A 201 -17.73 13.79 -9.69
N ILE A 202 -17.29 12.91 -8.80
CA ILE A 202 -18.19 12.15 -7.92
C ILE A 202 -18.76 13.05 -6.82
N ALA A 203 -19.90 12.67 -6.27
CA ALA A 203 -20.49 13.41 -5.16
C ALA A 203 -20.74 12.53 -3.95
N GLU A 204 -20.73 13.14 -2.76
CA GLU A 204 -21.07 12.47 -1.51
C GLU A 204 -22.58 12.64 -1.22
N ILE A 205 -23.23 11.57 -0.78
CA ILE A 205 -24.60 11.67 -0.27
C ILE A 205 -24.58 12.39 1.07
N ALA A 206 -25.05 13.63 1.08
CA ALA A 206 -25.11 14.44 2.28
C ALA A 206 -26.04 13.82 3.34
N ASP A 207 -25.75 14.11 4.61
CA ASP A 207 -26.56 13.66 5.76
C ASP A 207 -26.84 12.15 5.79
N SER A 208 -25.93 11.37 5.17
CA SER A 208 -26.03 9.90 5.19
C SER A 208 -25.88 9.31 6.59
N GLY A 209 -25.14 9.98 7.47
CA GLY A 209 -24.72 9.51 8.79
C GLY A 209 -23.55 8.53 8.71
N ALA A 210 -22.87 8.45 7.56
CA ALA A 210 -21.71 7.59 7.37
C ALA A 210 -20.48 8.07 8.15
N GLU A 211 -20.40 9.36 8.42
CA GLU A 211 -19.35 10.01 9.20
C GLU A 211 -19.21 9.46 10.63
N ALA A 212 -20.26 8.85 11.17
CA ALA A 212 -20.22 8.19 12.49
C ALA A 212 -19.43 6.86 12.46
N PHE A 213 -19.10 6.33 11.30
CA PHE A 213 -18.39 5.06 11.13
C PHE A 213 -16.93 5.34 10.80
N THR A 214 -16.07 5.27 11.80
CA THR A 214 -14.67 5.68 11.71
C THR A 214 -13.74 4.46 11.68
N THR A 215 -12.70 4.50 10.84
CA THR A 215 -11.56 3.60 10.87
C THR A 215 -10.32 4.32 11.40
N PHE A 216 -9.40 3.56 11.99
CA PHE A 216 -8.16 4.06 12.56
C PHE A 216 -6.98 3.42 11.85
N TYR A 217 -5.93 4.19 11.66
CA TYR A 217 -4.68 3.73 11.05
C TYR A 217 -3.61 3.57 12.10
N SER A 218 -2.99 2.42 12.06
CA SER A 218 -1.83 2.13 12.90
C SER A 218 -0.69 1.58 12.05
N LEU A 219 0.53 1.82 12.51
CA LEU A 219 1.73 1.24 11.93
C LEU A 219 2.47 0.40 12.96
N ALA A 220 3.21 -0.59 12.49
CA ALA A 220 4.09 -1.41 13.31
C ALA A 220 5.38 -1.75 12.55
N VAL A 221 6.49 -1.82 13.28
CA VAL A 221 7.82 -2.17 12.76
C VAL A 221 8.10 -3.63 13.06
N ALA A 222 8.66 -4.37 12.11
CA ALA A 222 9.08 -5.75 12.32
C ALA A 222 10.24 -5.80 13.33
N ARG A 223 10.19 -6.77 14.28
CA ARG A 223 11.19 -6.89 15.37
C ARG A 223 12.60 -7.16 14.85
N ASP A 224 12.70 -8.02 13.85
CA ASP A 224 13.97 -8.52 13.33
C ASP A 224 14.34 -7.86 11.98
N THR A 225 13.78 -6.67 11.69
CA THR A 225 14.13 -5.96 10.45
C THR A 225 15.60 -5.54 10.44
N PRO A 226 16.35 -5.83 9.36
CA PRO A 226 17.70 -5.31 9.18
C PRO A 226 17.71 -3.78 8.95
N ASN A 227 16.55 -3.18 8.71
CA ASN A 227 16.36 -1.77 8.40
C ASN A 227 15.82 -0.95 9.60
N MET A 228 16.05 -1.40 10.84
CA MET A 228 15.45 -0.81 12.05
C MET A 228 15.59 0.71 12.11
N THR A 229 16.79 1.25 11.86
CA THR A 229 17.02 2.70 11.90
C THR A 229 16.13 3.47 10.91
N LYS A 230 16.00 2.96 9.68
CA LYS A 230 15.15 3.57 8.64
C LYS A 230 13.67 3.42 8.98
N ALA A 231 13.27 2.26 9.52
CA ALA A 231 11.90 2.00 9.93
C ALA A 231 11.46 2.94 11.07
N VAL A 232 12.29 3.10 12.09
CA VAL A 232 12.03 4.04 13.20
C VAL A 232 11.96 5.48 12.69
N ALA A 233 12.87 5.90 11.81
CA ALA A 233 12.83 7.24 11.22
C ALA A 233 11.54 7.50 10.43
N LEU A 234 11.01 6.49 9.70
CA LEU A 234 9.71 6.61 9.03
C LEU A 234 8.57 6.77 10.05
N VAL A 235 8.58 6.01 11.15
CA VAL A 235 7.59 6.15 12.24
C VAL A 235 7.63 7.56 12.82
N GLU A 236 8.83 8.05 13.16
CA GLU A 236 9.03 9.39 13.70
C GLU A 236 8.55 10.46 12.73
N PHE A 237 8.83 10.31 11.44
CA PHE A 237 8.32 11.24 10.43
C PHE A 237 6.79 11.24 10.38
N ILE A 238 6.14 10.08 10.27
CA ILE A 238 4.67 9.96 10.18
C ILE A 238 3.99 10.59 11.40
N THR A 239 4.58 10.43 12.59
CA THR A 239 4.06 10.97 13.84
C THR A 239 4.52 12.39 14.17
N SER A 240 5.45 12.96 13.39
CA SER A 240 5.92 14.32 13.54
C SER A 240 4.85 15.36 13.17
N HIS A 241 5.07 16.60 13.54
CA HIS A 241 4.20 17.72 13.14
C HIS A 241 4.06 17.82 11.60
N GLU A 242 5.15 17.59 10.85
CA GLU A 242 5.14 17.61 9.38
C GLU A 242 4.29 16.48 8.81
N GLY A 243 4.54 15.23 9.20
CA GLY A 243 3.76 14.07 8.76
C GLY A 243 2.28 14.21 9.09
N GLN A 244 1.97 14.66 10.30
CA GLN A 244 0.62 14.93 10.75
C GLN A 244 -0.05 16.08 9.97
N SER A 245 0.70 17.12 9.59
CA SER A 245 0.19 18.21 8.75
C SER A 245 -0.18 17.71 7.35
N ARG A 246 0.65 16.85 6.75
CA ARG A 246 0.37 16.23 5.44
C ARG A 246 -0.87 15.33 5.49
N LEU A 247 -1.02 14.54 6.55
CA LEU A 247 -2.22 13.72 6.76
C LEU A 247 -3.48 14.58 6.83
N ARG A 248 -3.46 15.70 7.59
CA ARG A 248 -4.62 16.63 7.65
C ARG A 248 -4.96 17.23 6.28
N GLN A 249 -3.96 17.58 5.47
CA GLN A 249 -4.16 18.10 4.11
C GLN A 249 -4.87 17.09 3.19
N LEU A 250 -4.66 15.80 3.44
CA LEU A 250 -5.34 14.70 2.73
C LEU A 250 -6.70 14.33 3.36
N GLY A 251 -7.15 15.07 4.39
CA GLY A 251 -8.45 14.86 5.03
C GLY A 251 -8.47 13.81 6.14
N PHE A 252 -7.31 13.33 6.60
CA PHE A 252 -7.24 12.48 7.78
C PHE A 252 -7.41 13.29 9.05
N GLU A 253 -8.07 12.69 10.03
CA GLU A 253 -8.03 13.15 11.42
C GLU A 253 -6.79 12.57 12.09
N VAL A 254 -6.11 13.39 12.88
CA VAL A 254 -4.87 13.01 13.56
C VAL A 254 -4.96 13.38 15.05
N PRO A 255 -4.22 12.66 15.95
CA PRO A 255 -4.19 12.92 17.38
C PRO A 255 -3.85 14.37 17.75
#